data_47ff5166683cc7f6159e40131a380970
#
_entry.id   47ff5166683cc7f6159e40131a380970
#
_cell.length_a   1.000
_cell.length_b   1.000
_cell.length_c   1.000
_cell.angle_alpha   90.00
_cell.angle_beta   90.00
_cell.angle_gamma   90.00
#
_symmetry.space_group_name_H-M   'P 1'
#
loop_
_entity.id
_entity.type
_entity.pdbx_description
1 polymer ?
#
loop_
_entity_poly.entity_id
_entity_poly.type
_entity_poly.pdbx_seq_one_letter_code
_entity_poly.pdbx_strand_id
1 'polypeptide(L)'
;MSGPTDNYPTIILSGTDPDLPDDYSNDFSKYKNFQEMARGGSALLQSCWDSIMGRTVALKTLLPRTSTNPSEQRRFLREARVTSQLAHPATVPVYEIGRTDEGYLYFTMKCIAGENLFKILQRLSWGDKSAEREYPLHQLIDMLLQAAQALAYAHVHGVVHRDVKPENIWVGKFGEVILLDWGVAKVWGQSDKDAIPTEDLDHRLATSKDKQLQTLTLEGQRPGTPLYMSPEAVLGNRNIDERTDIFSFGVLMYEMLTFSEPFRGPTIRHTFDNIVNFSPPSMLKKAPARNIPEPLDRIVRKAIEKDPSDRYESMLDMIDDLRATRHELLAASD
;
A
#
# COMPACT_ATOMS: atom_id res chain seq x y z
N MET A 1 14.58 -9.73 22.25
CA MET A 1 14.05 -9.57 20.88
C MET A 1 15.22 -9.69 19.94
N SER A 2 15.39 -10.82 19.28
CA SER A 2 16.40 -11.01 18.25
C SER A 2 15.95 -10.18 17.04
N GLY A 3 16.74 -9.16 16.68
CA GLY A 3 16.54 -8.43 15.43
C GLY A 3 16.61 -9.36 14.21
N PRO A 4 16.33 -8.84 13.00
CA PRO A 4 16.36 -9.62 11.79
C PRO A 4 17.68 -10.37 11.69
N THR A 5 17.60 -11.64 11.27
CA THR A 5 18.75 -12.54 11.16
C THR A 5 19.88 -11.90 10.35
N ASP A 6 21.12 -12.05 10.79
CA ASP A 6 22.36 -11.40 10.33
C ASP A 6 22.68 -11.48 8.82
N ASN A 7 21.81 -12.02 7.99
CA ASN A 7 22.05 -12.31 6.57
C ASN A 7 21.45 -11.30 5.57
N TYR A 8 20.68 -10.31 6.03
CA TYR A 8 20.06 -9.32 5.13
C TYR A 8 20.53 -7.90 5.43
N PRO A 9 20.92 -7.12 4.41
CA PRO A 9 21.28 -5.73 4.61
C PRO A 9 20.08 -4.94 5.14
N THR A 10 20.25 -4.27 6.26
CA THR A 10 19.23 -3.40 6.85
C THR A 10 19.04 -2.16 5.97
N ILE A 11 17.80 -1.74 5.73
CA ILE A 11 17.50 -0.46 5.08
C ILE A 11 17.94 0.67 5.99
N ILE A 12 18.84 1.53 5.49
CA ILE A 12 19.35 2.69 6.22
C ILE A 12 18.77 3.95 5.59
N LEU A 13 17.98 4.69 6.35
CA LEU A 13 17.64 6.07 6.02
C LEU A 13 18.54 7.00 6.85
N SER A 14 19.24 7.91 6.19
CA SER A 14 19.94 8.97 6.89
C SER A 14 18.93 9.85 7.62
N GLY A 15 18.92 9.81 8.95
CA GLY A 15 17.97 10.59 9.77
C GLY A 15 18.26 12.10 9.76
N THR A 16 19.43 12.50 9.24
CA THR A 16 19.91 13.88 9.22
C THR A 16 19.75 14.58 7.89
N ASP A 17 19.29 13.85 6.84
CA ASP A 17 19.29 14.34 5.46
C ASP A 17 17.87 14.41 4.91
N PRO A 18 17.08 15.42 5.32
CA PRO A 18 15.68 15.56 4.87
C PRO A 18 15.59 16.04 3.41
N ASP A 19 16.71 16.45 2.81
CA ASP A 19 16.76 17.05 1.48
C ASP A 19 17.94 16.51 0.66
N LEU A 20 18.04 16.91 -0.59
CA LEU A 20 19.22 16.70 -1.43
C LEU A 20 20.30 17.72 -1.07
N PRO A 21 21.63 17.34 -1.16
CA PRO A 21 22.72 18.30 -1.01
C PRO A 21 22.59 19.47 -2.00
N ASP A 22 23.01 20.66 -1.57
CA ASP A 22 22.91 21.88 -2.42
C ASP A 22 23.77 21.80 -3.70
N ASP A 23 24.82 20.99 -3.65
CA ASP A 23 25.75 20.76 -4.78
C ASP A 23 25.35 19.58 -5.67
N TYR A 24 24.15 19.03 -5.49
CA TYR A 24 23.66 17.91 -6.29
C TYR A 24 23.51 18.30 -7.74
N SER A 25 24.37 17.75 -8.59
CA SER A 25 24.31 17.93 -10.04
C SER A 25 23.34 16.95 -10.68
N ASN A 26 22.35 17.48 -11.37
CA ASN A 26 21.33 16.70 -12.07
C ASN A 26 21.00 17.32 -13.41
N ASP A 27 21.18 16.56 -14.47
CA ASP A 27 20.75 16.94 -15.82
C ASP A 27 19.28 16.54 -16.06
N PHE A 28 18.36 17.38 -15.59
CA PHE A 28 16.92 17.17 -15.77
C PHE A 28 16.50 17.26 -17.25
N SER A 29 17.27 17.94 -18.09
CA SER A 29 16.97 18.15 -19.51
C SER A 29 16.95 16.86 -20.34
N LYS A 30 17.46 15.75 -19.81
CA LYS A 30 17.37 14.42 -20.44
C LYS A 30 15.92 13.91 -20.53
N TYR A 31 15.04 14.35 -19.64
CA TYR A 31 13.64 13.95 -19.65
C TYR A 31 12.81 14.80 -20.61
N LYS A 32 12.08 14.15 -21.51
CA LYS A 32 11.30 14.77 -22.58
C LYS A 32 9.91 14.14 -22.70
N ASN A 33 9.01 14.78 -23.43
CA ASN A 33 7.70 14.23 -23.79
C ASN A 33 6.85 13.85 -22.56
N PHE A 34 6.72 14.79 -21.62
CA PHE A 34 5.95 14.58 -20.39
C PHE A 34 4.47 14.40 -20.70
N GLN A 35 3.87 13.33 -20.13
CA GLN A 35 2.44 13.07 -20.20
C GLN A 35 1.91 12.80 -18.79
N GLU A 36 0.91 13.56 -18.36
CA GLU A 36 0.30 13.36 -17.04
C GLU A 36 -0.39 11.97 -16.97
N MET A 37 -0.03 11.17 -15.96
CA MET A 37 -0.63 9.88 -15.67
C MET A 37 -1.62 9.99 -14.50
N ALA A 38 -1.23 10.72 -13.46
CA ALA A 38 -2.05 10.93 -12.27
C ALA A 38 -1.62 12.19 -11.51
N ARG A 39 -2.58 12.82 -10.82
CA ARG A 39 -2.33 13.99 -9.97
C ARG A 39 -2.96 13.78 -8.60
N GLY A 40 -2.12 13.68 -7.59
CA GLY A 40 -2.52 13.57 -6.20
C GLY A 40 -2.56 14.91 -5.47
N GLY A 41 -2.79 14.85 -4.15
CA GLY A 41 -2.78 16.01 -3.27
C GLY A 41 -1.41 16.69 -3.16
N SER A 42 -0.32 15.92 -3.12
CA SER A 42 1.04 16.42 -2.89
C SER A 42 1.98 16.26 -4.10
N ALA A 43 1.68 15.36 -5.02
CA ALA A 43 2.58 15.02 -6.12
C ALA A 43 1.85 14.85 -7.46
N LEU A 44 2.60 15.08 -8.54
CA LEU A 44 2.24 14.82 -9.92
C LEU A 44 3.03 13.61 -10.41
N LEU A 45 2.35 12.65 -11.04
CA LEU A 45 2.95 11.51 -11.72
C LEU A 45 2.81 11.68 -13.23
N GLN A 46 3.92 11.63 -13.92
CA GLN A 46 4.00 11.75 -15.38
C GLN A 46 4.81 10.60 -15.97
N SER A 47 4.48 10.15 -17.17
CA SER A 47 5.43 9.42 -18.00
C SER A 47 6.30 10.42 -18.75
N CYS A 48 7.57 10.09 -18.93
CA CYS A 48 8.48 10.87 -19.75
C CYS A 48 9.52 9.96 -20.41
N TRP A 49 10.15 10.48 -21.44
CA TRP A 49 11.21 9.81 -22.18
C TRP A 49 12.57 10.19 -21.61
N ASP A 50 13.29 9.21 -21.06
CA ASP A 50 14.71 9.34 -20.71
C ASP A 50 15.54 9.19 -21.99
N SER A 51 16.00 10.32 -22.53
CA SER A 51 16.70 10.36 -23.82
C SER A 51 18.10 9.75 -23.77
N ILE A 52 18.73 9.64 -22.60
CA ILE A 52 20.04 9.02 -22.43
C ILE A 52 19.91 7.49 -22.44
N MET A 53 18.95 6.97 -21.67
CA MET A 53 18.75 5.53 -21.59
C MET A 53 17.84 4.96 -22.67
N GLY A 54 17.19 5.81 -23.48
CA GLY A 54 16.30 5.38 -24.55
C GLY A 54 15.06 4.64 -24.07
N ARG A 55 14.45 5.09 -22.97
CA ARG A 55 13.30 4.41 -22.35
C ARG A 55 12.27 5.36 -21.79
N THR A 56 11.03 4.90 -21.71
CA THR A 56 9.98 5.60 -20.94
C THR A 56 10.11 5.29 -19.46
N VAL A 57 10.04 6.31 -18.62
CA VAL A 57 10.04 6.20 -17.15
C VAL A 57 8.81 6.91 -16.59
N ALA A 58 8.40 6.52 -15.38
CA ALA A 58 7.47 7.30 -14.58
C ALA A 58 8.28 8.29 -13.73
N LEU A 59 7.89 9.54 -13.76
CA LEU A 59 8.49 10.64 -13.00
C LEU A 59 7.45 11.19 -12.05
N LYS A 60 7.74 11.12 -10.75
CA LYS A 60 6.91 11.69 -9.69
C LYS A 60 7.55 12.99 -9.22
N THR A 61 6.79 14.09 -9.23
CA THR A 61 7.26 15.43 -8.84
C THR A 61 6.42 15.96 -7.69
N LEU A 62 7.07 16.49 -6.66
CA LEU A 62 6.39 17.16 -5.55
C LEU A 62 5.76 18.47 -6.06
N LEU A 63 4.47 18.68 -5.79
CA LEU A 63 3.76 19.86 -6.28
C LEU A 63 4.25 21.16 -5.60
N PRO A 64 4.26 22.31 -6.31
CA PRO A 64 4.72 23.60 -5.78
C PRO A 64 4.09 23.98 -4.43
N ARG A 65 2.78 23.74 -4.28
CA ARG A 65 2.03 24.05 -3.06
C ARG A 65 2.45 23.25 -1.81
N THR A 66 3.07 22.09 -2.01
CA THR A 66 3.54 21.18 -0.96
C THR A 66 5.04 21.16 -0.83
N SER A 67 5.76 21.73 -1.82
CA SER A 67 7.23 21.73 -1.88
C SER A 67 7.89 22.53 -0.74
N THR A 68 7.17 23.44 -0.09
CA THR A 68 7.66 24.20 1.08
C THR A 68 7.31 23.54 2.42
N ASN A 69 6.52 22.46 2.41
CA ASN A 69 6.13 21.73 3.62
C ASN A 69 7.19 20.67 3.96
N PRO A 70 7.94 20.80 5.07
CA PRO A 70 8.99 19.85 5.43
C PRO A 70 8.48 18.41 5.66
N SER A 71 7.25 18.23 6.12
CA SER A 71 6.65 16.91 6.32
C SER A 71 6.40 16.22 4.99
N GLU A 72 5.87 16.94 3.99
CA GLU A 72 5.62 16.39 2.65
C GLU A 72 6.94 16.08 1.92
N GLN A 73 7.97 16.94 2.06
CA GLN A 73 9.30 16.65 1.54
C GLN A 73 9.88 15.36 2.15
N ARG A 74 9.84 15.23 3.49
CA ARG A 74 10.34 14.02 4.18
C ARG A 74 9.60 12.77 3.72
N ARG A 75 8.28 12.81 3.57
CA ARG A 75 7.47 11.68 3.07
C ARG A 75 7.87 11.31 1.64
N PHE A 76 8.02 12.30 0.78
CA PHE A 76 8.42 12.12 -0.61
C PHE A 76 9.82 11.48 -0.74
N LEU A 77 10.79 11.99 0.02
CA LEU A 77 12.15 11.45 0.05
C LEU A 77 12.19 10.04 0.67
N ARG A 78 11.40 9.81 1.72
CA ARG A 78 11.27 8.48 2.34
C ARG A 78 10.73 7.46 1.36
N GLU A 79 9.68 7.79 0.63
CA GLU A 79 9.12 6.93 -0.41
C GLU A 79 10.20 6.51 -1.43
N ALA A 80 10.89 7.47 -2.00
CA ALA A 80 11.95 7.20 -2.98
C ALA A 80 13.08 6.34 -2.38
N ARG A 81 13.57 6.68 -1.18
CA ARG A 81 14.70 6.00 -0.53
C ARG A 81 14.35 4.59 -0.06
N VAL A 82 13.19 4.39 0.54
CA VAL A 82 12.73 3.05 0.96
C VAL A 82 12.52 2.18 -0.28
N THR A 83 11.76 2.68 -1.25
CA THR A 83 11.47 1.92 -2.47
C THR A 83 12.74 1.53 -3.22
N SER A 84 13.74 2.40 -3.30
CA SER A 84 15.00 2.12 -4.01
C SER A 84 15.84 1.01 -3.38
N GLN A 85 15.67 0.77 -2.08
CA GLN A 85 16.40 -0.25 -1.33
C GLN A 85 15.66 -1.59 -1.26
N LEU A 86 14.36 -1.62 -1.56
CA LEU A 86 13.57 -2.84 -1.60
C LEU A 86 13.74 -3.55 -2.94
N ALA A 87 14.75 -4.38 -3.06
CA ALA A 87 15.07 -5.13 -4.27
C ALA A 87 14.24 -6.42 -4.36
N HIS A 88 12.94 -6.29 -4.63
CA HIS A 88 12.01 -7.41 -4.78
C HIS A 88 11.21 -7.28 -6.09
N PRO A 89 10.86 -8.39 -6.80
CA PRO A 89 10.11 -8.33 -8.05
C PRO A 89 8.76 -7.58 -7.94
N ALA A 90 8.13 -7.63 -6.77
CA ALA A 90 6.86 -6.95 -6.51
C ALA A 90 7.04 -5.54 -5.89
N THR A 91 8.20 -4.91 -6.05
CA THR A 91 8.44 -3.50 -5.76
C THR A 91 8.86 -2.77 -7.03
N VAL A 92 8.61 -1.45 -7.11
CA VAL A 92 8.96 -0.68 -8.30
C VAL A 92 10.43 -0.24 -8.22
N PRO A 93 11.26 -0.50 -9.25
CA PRO A 93 12.62 0.04 -9.29
C PRO A 93 12.61 1.57 -9.38
N VAL A 94 13.23 2.24 -8.44
CA VAL A 94 13.53 3.68 -8.48
C VAL A 94 14.89 3.86 -9.15
N TYR A 95 14.99 4.81 -10.09
CA TYR A 95 16.17 5.00 -10.89
C TYR A 95 17.04 6.16 -10.43
N GLU A 96 16.43 7.29 -10.13
CA GLU A 96 17.13 8.44 -9.59
C GLU A 96 16.20 9.36 -8.82
N ILE A 97 16.79 10.24 -8.02
CA ILE A 97 16.12 11.32 -7.32
C ILE A 97 16.86 12.63 -7.60
N GLY A 98 16.13 13.72 -7.74
CA GLY A 98 16.72 15.02 -8.09
C GLY A 98 15.77 16.19 -7.89
N ARG A 99 16.16 17.32 -8.48
CA ARG A 99 15.34 18.54 -8.55
C ARG A 99 15.08 18.92 -10.01
N THR A 100 13.89 19.45 -10.28
CA THR A 100 13.58 20.06 -11.57
C THR A 100 14.32 21.39 -11.73
N ASP A 101 14.29 21.98 -12.93
CA ASP A 101 14.91 23.28 -13.18
C ASP A 101 14.32 24.39 -12.30
N GLU A 102 13.06 24.22 -11.83
CA GLU A 102 12.40 25.11 -10.89
C GLU A 102 12.68 24.76 -9.42
N GLY A 103 13.51 23.74 -9.14
CA GLY A 103 13.93 23.34 -7.82
C GLY A 103 12.99 22.36 -7.08
N TYR A 104 11.94 21.85 -7.74
CA TYR A 104 11.02 20.87 -7.11
C TYR A 104 11.63 19.48 -7.07
N LEU A 105 11.44 18.78 -5.94
CA LEU A 105 11.88 17.39 -5.80
C LEU A 105 11.16 16.49 -6.79
N TYR A 106 11.91 15.61 -7.44
CA TYR A 106 11.38 14.51 -8.24
C TYR A 106 12.14 13.21 -7.98
N PHE A 107 11.54 12.10 -8.32
CA PHE A 107 12.24 10.85 -8.56
C PHE A 107 11.66 10.12 -9.76
N THR A 108 12.48 9.29 -10.38
CA THR A 108 12.07 8.47 -11.51
C THR A 108 12.06 7.00 -11.14
N MET A 109 11.14 6.27 -11.74
CA MET A 109 10.94 4.85 -11.49
C MET A 109 10.46 4.14 -12.75
N LYS A 110 10.41 2.81 -12.70
CA LYS A 110 9.83 2.00 -13.77
C LYS A 110 8.41 2.45 -14.07
N CYS A 111 8.12 2.73 -15.36
CA CYS A 111 6.75 2.94 -15.81
C CYS A 111 6.04 1.58 -15.89
N ILE A 112 4.97 1.42 -15.11
CA ILE A 112 4.21 0.16 -15.01
C ILE A 112 2.93 0.32 -15.83
N ALA A 113 2.67 -0.63 -16.74
CA ALA A 113 1.41 -0.73 -17.47
C ALA A 113 0.46 -1.66 -16.71
N GLY A 114 -0.82 -1.32 -16.65
CA GLY A 114 -1.83 -2.11 -15.94
C GLY A 114 -2.82 -1.24 -15.19
N GLU A 115 -3.43 -1.79 -14.16
CA GLU A 115 -4.39 -1.08 -13.31
C GLU A 115 -4.20 -1.45 -11.83
N ASN A 116 -4.70 -0.62 -10.92
CA ASN A 116 -4.65 -0.95 -9.51
C ASN A 116 -5.74 -1.96 -9.13
N LEU A 117 -5.48 -2.71 -8.05
CA LEU A 117 -6.39 -3.74 -7.56
C LEU A 117 -7.79 -3.16 -7.22
N PHE A 118 -7.87 -1.92 -6.77
CA PHE A 118 -9.16 -1.27 -6.49
C PHE A 118 -10.07 -1.23 -7.73
N LYS A 119 -9.54 -0.86 -8.90
CA LYS A 119 -10.32 -0.86 -10.16
C LYS A 119 -10.75 -2.26 -10.56
N ILE A 120 -9.87 -3.25 -10.37
CA ILE A 120 -10.20 -4.65 -10.63
C ILE A 120 -11.36 -5.10 -9.73
N LEU A 121 -11.27 -4.83 -8.42
CA LEU A 121 -12.34 -5.17 -7.47
C LEU A 121 -13.66 -4.46 -7.78
N GLN A 122 -13.59 -3.21 -8.22
CA GLN A 122 -14.77 -2.46 -8.65
C GLN A 122 -15.45 -3.10 -9.86
N ARG A 123 -14.69 -3.49 -10.88
CA ARG A 123 -15.24 -4.22 -12.06
C ARG A 123 -15.85 -5.56 -11.65
N LEU A 124 -15.16 -6.33 -10.81
CA LEU A 124 -15.65 -7.60 -10.28
C LEU A 124 -16.94 -7.41 -9.45
N SER A 125 -17.03 -6.37 -8.63
CA SER A 125 -18.21 -6.09 -7.80
C SER A 125 -19.43 -5.69 -8.63
N TRP A 126 -19.23 -5.15 -9.82
CA TRP A 126 -20.30 -4.82 -10.77
C TRP A 126 -20.70 -6.00 -11.67
N GLY A 127 -20.05 -7.17 -11.52
CA GLY A 127 -20.33 -8.36 -12.33
C GLY A 127 -19.82 -8.26 -13.77
N ASP A 128 -18.73 -7.52 -13.99
CA ASP A 128 -18.06 -7.47 -15.31
C ASP A 128 -17.53 -8.86 -15.68
N LYS A 129 -18.16 -9.46 -16.70
CA LYS A 129 -17.84 -10.81 -17.17
C LYS A 129 -16.42 -10.96 -17.73
N SER A 130 -15.82 -9.86 -18.21
CA SER A 130 -14.41 -9.86 -18.63
C SER A 130 -13.49 -9.97 -17.43
N ALA A 131 -13.74 -9.14 -16.38
CA ALA A 131 -12.99 -9.19 -15.15
C ALA A 131 -13.14 -10.54 -14.42
N GLU A 132 -14.34 -11.12 -14.37
CA GLU A 132 -14.56 -12.44 -13.77
C GLU A 132 -13.75 -13.56 -14.44
N ARG A 133 -13.58 -13.49 -15.78
CA ARG A 133 -12.77 -14.45 -16.54
C ARG A 133 -11.27 -14.22 -16.38
N GLU A 134 -10.88 -12.94 -16.30
CA GLU A 134 -9.48 -12.53 -16.17
C GLU A 134 -8.93 -12.77 -14.74
N TYR A 135 -9.79 -12.57 -13.73
CA TYR A 135 -9.43 -12.65 -12.31
C TYR A 135 -10.29 -13.69 -11.55
N PRO A 136 -10.25 -14.98 -11.91
CA PRO A 136 -10.88 -16.03 -11.12
C PRO A 136 -10.20 -16.15 -9.75
N LEU A 137 -10.81 -16.88 -8.80
CA LEU A 137 -10.34 -16.94 -7.41
C LEU A 137 -8.86 -17.34 -7.28
N HIS A 138 -8.40 -18.33 -8.03
CA HIS A 138 -6.99 -18.75 -7.98
C HIS A 138 -6.02 -17.65 -8.41
N GLN A 139 -6.39 -16.86 -9.43
CA GLN A 139 -5.60 -15.72 -9.88
C GLN A 139 -5.57 -14.61 -8.82
N LEU A 140 -6.70 -14.35 -8.15
CA LEU A 140 -6.75 -13.41 -7.03
C LEU A 140 -5.84 -13.85 -5.87
N ILE A 141 -5.80 -15.15 -5.57
CA ILE A 141 -4.87 -15.71 -4.55
C ILE A 141 -3.41 -15.54 -4.99
N ASP A 142 -3.09 -15.77 -6.27
CA ASP A 142 -1.74 -15.55 -6.80
C ASP A 142 -1.29 -14.09 -6.69
N MET A 143 -2.20 -13.14 -6.92
CA MET A 143 -1.92 -11.72 -6.72
C MET A 143 -1.67 -11.39 -5.24
N LEU A 144 -2.47 -11.96 -4.33
CA LEU A 144 -2.27 -11.82 -2.88
C LEU A 144 -0.91 -12.37 -2.46
N LEU A 145 -0.52 -13.56 -2.94
CA LEU A 145 0.76 -14.16 -2.63
C LEU A 145 1.95 -13.28 -3.07
N GLN A 146 1.89 -12.69 -4.26
CA GLN A 146 2.94 -11.78 -4.74
C GLN A 146 3.03 -10.52 -3.87
N ALA A 147 1.89 -9.90 -3.50
CA ALA A 147 1.85 -8.73 -2.63
C ALA A 147 2.35 -9.07 -1.21
N ALA A 148 1.93 -10.20 -0.65
CA ALA A 148 2.39 -10.68 0.66
C ALA A 148 3.90 -10.95 0.68
N GLN A 149 4.47 -11.48 -0.41
CA GLN A 149 5.92 -11.69 -0.54
C GLN A 149 6.70 -10.36 -0.50
N ALA A 150 6.17 -9.30 -1.14
CA ALA A 150 6.79 -7.97 -1.06
C ALA A 150 6.78 -7.44 0.38
N LEU A 151 5.65 -7.61 1.11
CA LEU A 151 5.56 -7.23 2.52
C LEU A 151 6.51 -8.04 3.39
N ALA A 152 6.54 -9.37 3.22
CA ALA A 152 7.45 -10.24 3.96
C ALA A 152 8.92 -9.86 3.73
N TYR A 153 9.28 -9.56 2.47
CA TYR A 153 10.62 -9.08 2.13
C TYR A 153 10.94 -7.76 2.85
N ALA A 154 10.02 -6.80 2.84
CA ALA A 154 10.19 -5.52 3.53
C ALA A 154 10.33 -5.69 5.05
N HIS A 155 9.49 -6.55 5.65
CA HIS A 155 9.52 -6.83 7.09
C HIS A 155 10.86 -7.42 7.54
N VAL A 156 11.42 -8.38 6.78
CA VAL A 156 12.76 -8.94 7.06
C VAL A 156 13.84 -7.85 7.01
N HIS A 157 13.65 -6.81 6.17
CA HIS A 157 14.56 -5.66 6.11
C HIS A 157 14.21 -4.54 7.11
N GLY A 158 13.32 -4.82 8.06
CA GLY A 158 12.94 -3.87 9.10
C GLY A 158 12.04 -2.72 8.64
N VAL A 159 11.31 -2.90 7.54
CA VAL A 159 10.40 -1.90 6.98
C VAL A 159 8.96 -2.36 7.10
N VAL A 160 8.10 -1.55 7.74
CA VAL A 160 6.65 -1.74 7.85
C VAL A 160 5.96 -0.74 6.93
N HIS A 161 5.07 -1.19 6.05
CA HIS A 161 4.44 -0.39 5.00
C HIS A 161 3.44 0.65 5.53
N ARG A 162 2.54 0.22 6.41
CA ARG A 162 1.51 1.02 7.10
C ARG A 162 0.38 1.61 6.24
N ASP A 163 0.38 1.37 4.93
CA ASP A 163 -0.68 1.82 4.01
C ASP A 163 -1.04 0.73 2.98
N VAL A 164 -1.18 -0.51 3.45
CA VAL A 164 -1.59 -1.65 2.60
C VAL A 164 -3.08 -1.52 2.28
N LYS A 165 -3.38 -1.35 0.98
CA LYS A 165 -4.76 -1.20 0.45
C LYS A 165 -4.80 -1.50 -1.04
N PRO A 166 -5.98 -1.76 -1.64
CA PRO A 166 -6.10 -2.10 -3.06
C PRO A 166 -5.55 -1.03 -4.01
N GLU A 167 -5.64 0.26 -3.64
CA GLU A 167 -5.13 1.37 -4.46
C GLU A 167 -3.60 1.33 -4.61
N ASN A 168 -2.89 0.76 -3.63
CA ASN A 168 -1.44 0.65 -3.61
C ASN A 168 -0.91 -0.67 -4.18
N ILE A 169 -1.78 -1.56 -4.64
CA ILE A 169 -1.42 -2.80 -5.34
C ILE A 169 -1.73 -2.62 -6.82
N TRP A 170 -0.70 -2.67 -7.65
CA TRP A 170 -0.79 -2.54 -9.09
C TRP A 170 -0.63 -3.91 -9.74
N VAL A 171 -1.49 -4.19 -10.71
CA VAL A 171 -1.50 -5.45 -11.48
C VAL A 171 -1.17 -5.13 -12.92
N GLY A 172 -0.06 -5.67 -13.39
CA GLY A 172 0.40 -5.50 -14.76
C GLY A 172 -0.24 -6.51 -15.72
N LYS A 173 -0.08 -6.23 -17.02
CA LYS A 173 -0.70 -7.02 -18.09
C LYS A 173 -0.17 -8.46 -18.20
N PHE A 174 0.97 -8.74 -17.61
CA PHE A 174 1.58 -10.09 -17.61
C PHE A 174 1.40 -10.80 -16.27
N GLY A 175 0.51 -10.29 -15.40
CA GLY A 175 0.23 -10.88 -14.09
C GLY A 175 1.23 -10.50 -13.00
N GLU A 176 2.16 -9.57 -13.30
CA GLU A 176 3.04 -9.02 -12.27
C GLU A 176 2.24 -8.16 -11.28
N VAL A 177 2.55 -8.29 -10.01
CA VAL A 177 1.95 -7.49 -8.93
C VAL A 177 3.03 -6.63 -8.32
N ILE A 178 2.73 -5.34 -8.18
CA ILE A 178 3.65 -4.36 -7.62
C ILE A 178 2.98 -3.65 -6.43
N LEU A 179 3.63 -3.66 -5.28
CA LEU A 179 3.22 -2.90 -4.10
C LEU A 179 3.88 -1.52 -4.15
N LEU A 180 3.05 -0.48 -4.12
CA LEU A 180 3.41 0.93 -4.27
C LEU A 180 3.22 1.71 -2.97
N ASP A 181 3.78 2.92 -2.93
CA ASP A 181 3.56 3.97 -1.91
C ASP A 181 4.12 3.64 -0.52
N TRP A 182 5.44 3.67 -0.41
CA TRP A 182 6.20 3.53 0.84
C TRP A 182 6.40 4.86 1.60
N GLY A 183 5.63 5.91 1.26
CA GLY A 183 5.80 7.27 1.80
C GLY A 183 5.53 7.40 3.30
N VAL A 184 4.73 6.49 3.87
CA VAL A 184 4.44 6.42 5.30
C VAL A 184 5.11 5.22 6.00
N ALA A 185 6.00 4.51 5.30
CA ALA A 185 6.67 3.36 5.85
C ALA A 185 7.50 3.71 7.11
N LYS A 186 7.51 2.78 8.08
CA LYS A 186 8.35 2.85 9.28
C LYS A 186 9.57 1.98 9.11
N VAL A 187 10.74 2.51 9.41
CA VAL A 187 12.00 1.75 9.46
C VAL A 187 12.39 1.52 10.92
N TRP A 188 12.71 0.27 11.27
CA TRP A 188 13.09 -0.08 12.63
C TRP A 188 14.34 0.68 13.09
N GLY A 189 14.38 1.02 14.38
CA GLY A 189 15.50 1.75 14.96
C GLY A 189 15.53 3.25 14.65
N GLN A 190 14.64 3.76 13.82
CA GLN A 190 14.50 5.19 13.57
C GLN A 190 13.36 5.81 14.40
N SER A 191 13.59 7.04 14.88
CA SER A 191 12.53 7.79 15.55
C SER A 191 11.44 8.12 14.55
N ASP A 192 10.21 7.70 14.85
CA ASP A 192 9.04 7.97 14.01
C ASP A 192 8.58 9.42 14.23
N LYS A 193 9.36 10.39 13.71
CA LYS A 193 9.00 11.82 13.77
C LYS A 193 7.78 12.14 12.91
N ASP A 194 7.38 11.21 12.04
CA ASP A 194 6.26 11.31 11.14
C ASP A 194 5.13 10.33 11.49
N ALA A 195 5.17 9.71 12.68
CA ALA A 195 3.97 9.09 13.24
C ALA A 195 2.86 10.14 13.23
N ILE A 196 1.73 9.81 12.60
CA ILE A 196 0.60 10.74 12.52
C ILE A 196 0.25 11.11 13.97
N PRO A 197 0.44 12.37 14.41
CA PRO A 197 0.04 12.74 15.75
C PRO A 197 -1.47 12.52 15.86
N THR A 198 -1.94 11.96 16.95
CA THR A 198 -3.38 11.81 17.25
C THR A 198 -4.12 13.13 17.13
N GLU A 199 -3.45 14.24 17.47
CA GLU A 199 -3.94 15.61 17.31
C GLU A 199 -4.16 16.04 15.86
N ASP A 200 -3.33 15.56 14.92
CA ASP A 200 -3.51 15.77 13.48
C ASP A 200 -4.65 14.91 12.91
N LEU A 201 -4.92 13.77 13.51
CA LEU A 201 -6.06 12.91 13.17
C LEU A 201 -7.37 13.61 13.56
N ASP A 202 -7.44 14.15 14.79
CA ASP A 202 -8.59 14.93 15.27
C ASP A 202 -8.81 16.21 14.46
N HIS A 203 -7.74 16.90 14.03
CA HIS A 203 -7.82 18.10 13.19
C HIS A 203 -8.24 17.74 11.75
N ARG A 204 -7.79 16.62 11.19
CA ARG A 204 -8.25 16.10 9.90
C ARG A 204 -9.69 15.63 9.97
N LEU A 205 -10.11 15.03 11.08
CA LEU A 205 -11.49 14.63 11.34
C LEU A 205 -12.42 15.84 11.51
N ALA A 206 -11.94 16.92 12.17
CA ALA A 206 -12.72 18.14 12.39
C ALA A 206 -12.82 19.03 11.15
N THR A 207 -11.84 18.99 10.24
CA THR A 207 -11.81 19.78 8.99
C THR A 207 -12.42 19.08 7.78
N SER A 208 -12.55 17.75 7.80
CA SER A 208 -13.32 17.02 6.79
C SER A 208 -14.81 17.16 7.09
N LYS A 209 -15.39 18.28 6.64
CA LYS A 209 -16.85 18.44 6.64
C LYS A 209 -17.49 17.23 5.95
N ASP A 210 -18.53 16.66 6.55
CA ASP A 210 -19.29 15.47 6.12
C ASP A 210 -19.65 15.39 4.62
N LYS A 211 -19.55 16.51 3.89
CA LYS A 211 -19.79 16.57 2.43
C LYS A 211 -18.75 15.87 1.58
N GLN A 212 -17.48 15.71 2.03
CA GLN A 212 -16.47 15.02 1.22
C GLN A 212 -16.61 13.50 1.24
N LEU A 213 -17.20 12.93 2.28
CA LEU A 213 -17.47 11.48 2.34
C LEU A 213 -18.58 11.02 1.40
N GLN A 214 -19.60 11.86 1.17
CA GLN A 214 -20.70 11.56 0.23
C GLN A 214 -20.28 11.73 -1.24
N THR A 215 -19.30 12.60 -1.53
CA THR A 215 -18.77 12.80 -2.89
C THR A 215 -17.79 11.70 -3.30
N LEU A 216 -17.21 10.95 -2.34
CA LEU A 216 -16.23 9.89 -2.57
C LEU A 216 -16.81 8.63 -3.23
N THR A 217 -18.13 8.46 -3.24
CA THR A 217 -18.82 7.34 -3.89
C THR A 217 -19.06 7.55 -5.38
N LEU A 218 -18.90 8.76 -5.93
CA LEU A 218 -19.28 9.09 -7.31
C LEU A 218 -18.12 9.09 -8.33
N GLU A 219 -16.85 9.16 -7.92
CA GLU A 219 -15.72 9.32 -8.86
C GLU A 219 -14.58 8.29 -8.71
N GLY A 220 -14.78 7.16 -8.02
CA GLY A 220 -13.80 6.06 -8.00
C GLY A 220 -12.45 6.39 -7.35
N GLN A 221 -12.33 7.49 -6.64
CA GLN A 221 -11.16 7.82 -5.82
C GLN A 221 -11.55 7.81 -4.33
N ARG A 222 -10.78 7.07 -3.51
CA ARG A 222 -10.91 7.02 -2.04
C ARG A 222 -9.73 7.77 -1.40
N PRO A 223 -9.68 9.12 -1.39
CA PRO A 223 -8.56 9.80 -0.78
C PRO A 223 -8.63 9.67 0.74
N GLY A 224 -7.68 8.90 1.31
CA GLY A 224 -7.38 8.92 2.74
C GLY A 224 -8.38 8.27 3.68
N THR A 225 -9.22 7.34 3.21
CA THR A 225 -10.17 6.64 4.09
C THR A 225 -9.43 5.57 4.91
N PRO A 226 -9.50 5.59 6.25
CA PRO A 226 -8.70 4.73 7.13
C PRO A 226 -9.24 3.30 7.27
N LEU A 227 -9.86 2.75 6.22
CA LEU A 227 -10.56 1.46 6.24
C LEU A 227 -9.66 0.26 6.54
N TYR A 228 -8.37 0.40 6.25
CA TYR A 228 -7.38 -0.68 6.37
C TYR A 228 -6.45 -0.49 7.57
N MET A 229 -6.63 0.59 8.36
CA MET A 229 -5.80 0.82 9.55
C MET A 229 -6.01 -0.28 10.57
N SER A 230 -4.94 -0.67 11.25
CA SER A 230 -5.01 -1.59 12.39
C SER A 230 -5.53 -0.88 13.66
N PRO A 231 -6.08 -1.63 14.64
CA PRO A 231 -6.54 -1.07 15.92
C PRO A 231 -5.46 -0.25 16.62
N GLU A 232 -4.24 -0.76 16.69
CA GLU A 232 -3.09 -0.09 17.31
C GLU A 232 -2.70 1.20 16.58
N ALA A 233 -2.89 1.26 15.26
CA ALA A 233 -2.65 2.46 14.47
C ALA A 233 -3.75 3.52 14.73
N VAL A 234 -5.02 3.11 14.82
CA VAL A 234 -6.14 3.98 15.17
C VAL A 234 -5.98 4.55 16.59
N LEU A 235 -5.48 3.75 17.53
CA LEU A 235 -5.22 4.17 18.91
C LEU A 235 -3.94 5.02 19.07
N GLY A 236 -3.21 5.27 17.99
CA GLY A 236 -1.99 6.10 18.01
C GLY A 236 -0.81 5.44 18.72
N ASN A 237 -0.76 4.12 18.80
CA ASN A 237 0.36 3.41 19.39
C ASN A 237 1.64 3.69 18.61
N ARG A 238 2.72 4.07 19.33
CA ARG A 238 4.03 4.36 18.70
C ARG A 238 4.83 3.08 18.39
N ASN A 239 4.57 1.98 19.09
CA ASN A 239 5.27 0.70 18.95
C ASN A 239 4.50 -0.23 18.00
N ILE A 240 4.27 0.23 16.77
CA ILE A 240 3.68 -0.56 15.70
C ILE A 240 4.77 -1.41 15.06
N ASP A 241 4.52 -2.72 14.90
CA ASP A 241 5.36 -3.68 14.19
C ASP A 241 4.72 -4.15 12.87
N GLU A 242 5.28 -5.16 12.23
CA GLU A 242 4.81 -5.74 10.97
C GLU A 242 3.39 -6.32 11.04
N ARG A 243 2.88 -6.63 12.22
CA ARG A 243 1.53 -7.17 12.41
C ARG A 243 0.44 -6.16 12.06
N THR A 244 0.79 -4.88 11.96
CA THR A 244 -0.11 -3.85 11.43
C THR A 244 -0.38 -4.07 9.94
N ASP A 245 0.64 -4.45 9.16
CA ASP A 245 0.48 -4.76 7.73
C ASP A 245 -0.29 -6.07 7.54
N ILE A 246 -0.10 -7.06 8.42
CA ILE A 246 -0.87 -8.31 8.43
C ILE A 246 -2.37 -8.02 8.62
N PHE A 247 -2.72 -7.14 9.55
CA PHE A 247 -4.11 -6.70 9.74
C PHE A 247 -4.66 -6.02 8.49
N SER A 248 -3.94 -5.02 7.95
CA SER A 248 -4.35 -4.29 6.75
C SER A 248 -4.52 -5.22 5.55
N PHE A 249 -3.62 -6.20 5.41
CA PHE A 249 -3.69 -7.22 4.37
C PHE A 249 -4.88 -8.16 4.56
N GLY A 250 -5.21 -8.54 5.80
CA GLY A 250 -6.43 -9.29 6.13
C GLY A 250 -7.71 -8.53 5.76
N VAL A 251 -7.76 -7.21 6.02
CA VAL A 251 -8.88 -6.34 5.60
C VAL A 251 -9.00 -6.29 4.08
N LEU A 252 -7.89 -6.15 3.38
CA LEU A 252 -7.84 -6.19 1.91
C LEU A 252 -8.36 -7.52 1.38
N MET A 253 -7.95 -8.66 1.96
CA MET A 253 -8.44 -9.98 1.58
C MET A 253 -9.95 -10.12 1.82
N TYR A 254 -10.45 -9.64 2.96
CA TYR A 254 -11.88 -9.64 3.25
C TYR A 254 -12.66 -8.88 2.18
N GLU A 255 -12.24 -7.66 1.83
CA GLU A 255 -12.88 -6.86 0.78
C GLU A 255 -12.81 -7.56 -0.58
N MET A 256 -11.64 -8.09 -0.95
CA MET A 256 -11.43 -8.77 -2.23
C MET A 256 -12.34 -9.99 -2.42
N LEU A 257 -12.56 -10.74 -1.34
CA LEU A 257 -13.37 -11.97 -1.37
C LEU A 257 -14.86 -11.70 -1.21
N THR A 258 -15.27 -10.63 -0.51
CA THR A 258 -16.69 -10.32 -0.25
C THR A 258 -17.22 -9.10 -1.00
N PHE A 259 -16.35 -8.29 -1.63
CA PHE A 259 -16.64 -6.97 -2.19
C PHE A 259 -17.23 -5.99 -1.17
N SER A 260 -16.82 -6.14 0.10
CA SER A 260 -17.35 -5.34 1.20
C SER A 260 -16.25 -5.11 2.24
N GLU A 261 -16.03 -3.88 2.64
CA GLU A 261 -15.07 -3.58 3.69
C GLU A 261 -15.61 -4.00 5.07
N PRO A 262 -14.84 -4.74 5.87
CA PRO A 262 -15.33 -5.34 7.12
C PRO A 262 -15.70 -4.32 8.19
N PHE A 263 -15.05 -3.15 8.20
CA PHE A 263 -15.14 -2.17 9.29
C PHE A 263 -15.80 -0.86 8.90
N ARG A 264 -16.27 -0.71 7.65
CA ARG A 264 -16.90 0.52 7.18
C ARG A 264 -18.11 0.89 8.05
N GLY A 265 -18.07 2.08 8.63
CA GLY A 265 -19.18 2.71 9.33
C GLY A 265 -19.77 3.88 8.53
N PRO A 266 -20.90 4.44 8.99
CA PRO A 266 -21.53 5.59 8.33
C PRO A 266 -20.71 6.89 8.41
N THR A 267 -19.78 6.98 9.36
CA THR A 267 -18.82 8.08 9.51
C THR A 267 -17.43 7.54 9.78
N ILE A 268 -16.40 8.39 9.65
CA ILE A 268 -15.01 8.02 9.98
C ILE A 268 -14.91 7.56 11.44
N ARG A 269 -15.58 8.26 12.36
CA ARG A 269 -15.60 7.90 13.77
C ARG A 269 -16.18 6.50 14.00
N HIS A 270 -17.31 6.18 13.38
CA HIS A 270 -17.88 4.83 13.45
C HIS A 270 -16.96 3.77 12.82
N THR A 271 -16.24 4.14 11.74
CA THR A 271 -15.25 3.25 11.14
C THR A 271 -14.11 2.97 12.12
N PHE A 272 -13.58 3.98 12.81
CA PHE A 272 -12.57 3.78 13.86
C PHE A 272 -13.10 2.93 15.02
N ASP A 273 -14.30 3.22 15.50
CA ASP A 273 -14.93 2.41 16.56
C ASP A 273 -15.08 0.94 16.11
N ASN A 274 -15.45 0.70 14.87
CA ASN A 274 -15.55 -0.64 14.30
C ASN A 274 -14.18 -1.32 14.19
N ILE A 275 -13.15 -0.61 13.73
CA ILE A 275 -11.78 -1.15 13.64
C ILE A 275 -11.31 -1.62 15.01
N VAL A 276 -11.59 -0.87 16.07
CA VAL A 276 -11.14 -1.19 17.44
C VAL A 276 -12.02 -2.27 18.09
N ASN A 277 -13.35 -2.19 17.95
CA ASN A 277 -14.27 -2.93 18.80
C ASN A 277 -15.15 -3.96 18.09
N PHE A 278 -15.37 -3.83 16.76
CA PHE A 278 -16.32 -4.69 16.06
C PHE A 278 -15.61 -5.90 15.42
N SER A 279 -16.13 -7.10 15.67
CA SER A 279 -15.72 -8.32 14.97
C SER A 279 -16.61 -8.55 13.76
N PRO A 280 -16.09 -8.47 12.52
CA PRO A 280 -16.90 -8.65 11.33
C PRO A 280 -17.40 -10.09 11.21
N PRO A 281 -18.54 -10.32 10.55
CA PRO A 281 -19.03 -11.66 10.30
C PRO A 281 -18.05 -12.46 9.44
N SER A 282 -18.08 -13.80 9.59
CA SER A 282 -17.38 -14.70 8.66
C SER A 282 -17.73 -14.36 7.21
N MET A 283 -16.75 -14.39 6.32
CA MET A 283 -16.94 -14.14 4.90
C MET A 283 -17.94 -15.11 4.26
N LEU A 284 -18.02 -16.35 4.78
CA LEU A 284 -18.99 -17.38 4.35
C LEU A 284 -20.43 -16.91 4.59
N LYS A 285 -20.69 -16.21 5.70
CA LYS A 285 -22.01 -15.64 6.03
C LYS A 285 -22.23 -14.30 5.30
N LYS A 286 -21.17 -13.52 5.11
CA LYS A 286 -21.26 -12.19 4.49
C LYS A 286 -21.55 -12.27 2.99
N ALA A 287 -20.94 -13.24 2.30
CA ALA A 287 -21.04 -13.40 0.85
C ALA A 287 -21.24 -14.87 0.43
N PRO A 288 -22.36 -15.52 0.82
CA PRO A 288 -22.58 -16.95 0.59
C PRO A 288 -22.57 -17.33 -0.90
N ALA A 289 -23.03 -16.43 -1.77
CA ALA A 289 -23.03 -16.65 -3.22
C ALA A 289 -21.62 -16.67 -3.86
N ARG A 290 -20.60 -16.25 -3.12
CA ARG A 290 -19.21 -16.23 -3.61
C ARG A 290 -18.49 -17.57 -3.44
N ASN A 291 -19.08 -18.53 -2.72
CA ASN A 291 -18.48 -19.85 -2.45
C ASN A 291 -17.03 -19.76 -1.93
N ILE A 292 -16.79 -18.84 -1.01
CA ILE A 292 -15.45 -18.61 -0.44
C ILE A 292 -15.00 -19.87 0.29
N PRO A 293 -13.80 -20.44 0.00
CA PRO A 293 -13.27 -21.58 0.72
C PRO A 293 -13.07 -21.28 2.22
N GLU A 294 -13.46 -22.22 3.08
CA GLU A 294 -13.33 -22.07 4.54
C GLU A 294 -11.89 -21.78 5.01
N PRO A 295 -10.83 -22.39 4.42
CA PRO A 295 -9.46 -22.03 4.79
C PRO A 295 -9.15 -20.55 4.62
N LEU A 296 -9.65 -19.89 3.56
CA LEU A 296 -9.46 -18.45 3.36
C LEU A 296 -10.18 -17.63 4.45
N ASP A 297 -11.37 -18.05 4.89
CA ASP A 297 -12.08 -17.38 6.00
C ASP A 297 -11.27 -17.47 7.30
N ARG A 298 -10.68 -18.63 7.60
CA ARG A 298 -9.81 -18.81 8.78
C ARG A 298 -8.58 -17.90 8.74
N ILE A 299 -7.91 -17.83 7.58
CA ILE A 299 -6.73 -16.99 7.38
C ILE A 299 -7.08 -15.52 7.63
N VAL A 300 -8.15 -15.04 7.01
CA VAL A 300 -8.57 -13.64 7.14
C VAL A 300 -8.97 -13.33 8.58
N ARG A 301 -9.76 -14.18 9.22
CA ARG A 301 -10.18 -13.96 10.61
C ARG A 301 -8.99 -13.86 11.55
N LYS A 302 -7.99 -14.74 11.41
CA LYS A 302 -6.75 -14.67 12.20
C LYS A 302 -5.97 -13.38 11.91
N ALA A 303 -5.89 -12.96 10.66
CA ALA A 303 -5.15 -11.76 10.30
C ALA A 303 -5.78 -10.46 10.86
N ILE A 304 -7.13 -10.40 10.97
CA ILE A 304 -7.85 -9.21 11.45
C ILE A 304 -8.22 -9.24 12.94
N GLU A 305 -7.59 -10.12 13.73
CA GLU A 305 -7.74 -10.12 15.18
C GLU A 305 -7.30 -8.76 15.77
N LYS A 306 -7.98 -8.34 16.86
CA LYS A 306 -7.78 -7.01 17.43
C LYS A 306 -6.45 -6.90 18.15
N ASP A 307 -6.09 -7.90 18.94
CA ASP A 307 -4.78 -7.98 19.58
C ASP A 307 -3.74 -8.45 18.55
N PRO A 308 -2.65 -7.71 18.34
CA PRO A 308 -1.58 -8.16 17.46
C PRO A 308 -1.00 -9.53 17.83
N SER A 309 -1.05 -9.93 19.11
CA SER A 309 -0.55 -11.23 19.56
C SER A 309 -1.39 -12.42 19.09
N ASP A 310 -2.66 -12.20 18.75
CA ASP A 310 -3.57 -13.22 18.25
C ASP A 310 -3.52 -13.38 16.73
N ARG A 311 -2.79 -12.49 16.03
CA ARG A 311 -2.55 -12.54 14.58
C ARG A 311 -1.46 -13.56 14.22
N TYR A 312 -1.10 -13.61 12.94
CA TYR A 312 0.13 -14.25 12.49
C TYR A 312 1.35 -13.56 13.12
N GLU A 313 2.35 -14.35 13.49
CA GLU A 313 3.60 -13.82 14.04
C GLU A 313 4.39 -13.07 12.96
N SER A 314 4.36 -13.58 11.74
CA SER A 314 4.99 -12.96 10.57
C SER A 314 4.11 -13.05 9.32
N MET A 315 4.42 -12.25 8.30
CA MET A 315 3.80 -12.36 6.98
C MET A 315 4.17 -13.68 6.30
N LEU A 316 5.33 -14.29 6.62
CA LEU A 316 5.72 -15.60 6.08
C LEU A 316 4.78 -16.70 6.53
N ASP A 317 4.37 -16.72 7.80
CA ASP A 317 3.41 -17.70 8.32
C ASP A 317 2.06 -17.60 7.61
N MET A 318 1.62 -16.37 7.33
CA MET A 318 0.39 -16.15 6.55
C MET A 318 0.52 -16.61 5.10
N ILE A 319 1.68 -16.40 4.48
CA ILE A 319 1.99 -16.88 3.12
C ILE A 319 1.93 -18.41 3.05
N ASP A 320 2.43 -19.10 4.06
CA ASP A 320 2.43 -20.58 4.07
C ASP A 320 1.00 -21.12 4.12
N ASP A 321 0.12 -20.54 4.95
CA ASP A 321 -1.31 -20.90 4.99
C ASP A 321 -2.01 -20.60 3.65
N LEU A 322 -1.70 -19.46 3.02
CA LEU A 322 -2.24 -19.10 1.71
C LEU A 322 -1.79 -20.07 0.61
N ARG A 323 -0.52 -20.48 0.62
CA ARG A 323 0.04 -21.45 -0.34
C ARG A 323 -0.62 -22.82 -0.18
N ALA A 324 -0.78 -23.30 1.06
CA ALA A 324 -1.48 -24.55 1.35
C ALA A 324 -2.91 -24.52 0.80
N THR A 325 -3.66 -23.44 1.09
CA THR A 325 -5.02 -23.26 0.59
C THR A 325 -5.09 -23.23 -0.93
N ARG A 326 -4.16 -22.50 -1.58
CA ARG A 326 -4.08 -22.46 -3.05
C ARG A 326 -3.85 -23.86 -3.65
N HIS A 327 -2.94 -24.64 -3.06
CA HIS A 327 -2.66 -26.00 -3.50
C HIS A 327 -3.89 -26.91 -3.39
N GLU A 328 -4.62 -26.83 -2.28
CA GLU A 328 -5.86 -27.59 -2.06
C GLU A 328 -6.93 -27.23 -3.11
N LEU A 329 -7.08 -25.94 -3.43
CA LEU A 329 -8.06 -25.48 -4.42
C LEU A 329 -7.75 -25.96 -5.85
N LEU A 330 -6.48 -26.02 -6.23
CA LEU A 330 -6.06 -26.53 -7.52
C LEU A 330 -6.29 -28.04 -7.61
N ALA A 331 -5.93 -28.79 -6.57
CA ALA A 331 -6.14 -30.23 -6.50
C ALA A 331 -7.62 -30.65 -6.51
N ALA A 332 -8.53 -29.79 -6.04
CA ALA A 332 -9.98 -30.01 -6.08
C ALA A 332 -10.63 -29.64 -7.43
N SER A 333 -9.90 -28.98 -8.33
CA SER A 333 -10.37 -28.55 -9.65
C SER A 333 -9.99 -29.53 -10.77
N ASP A 334 -9.03 -30.45 -10.50
CA ASP A 334 -8.64 -31.58 -11.34
C ASP A 334 -9.50 -32.82 -11.06
#